data_6eeab5af38114b0f02d981622e281452
#
_entry.id   6eeab5af38114b0f02d981622e281452
#
_cell.length_a   1.000
_cell.length_b   1.000
_cell.length_c   1.000
_cell.angle_alpha   90.00
_cell.angle_beta   90.00
_cell.angle_gamma   90.00
#
_symmetry.space_group_name_H-M   'P 1'
#
loop_
_entity.id
_entity.type
_entity.pdbx_description
1 polymer ?
#
loop_
_entity_poly.entity_id
_entity_poly.type
_entity_poly.pdbx_seq_one_letter_code
_entity_poly.pdbx_strand_id
1 'polypeptide(L)'
;MFENDEDLKGQLRRVLASVEQLLPRAIGEVDWSTTIAANWRRHSFAGYLEPVDDVDPVQLDDLLGIDKQKRALDENTRQFVSGFPCNNVLLWGTRGTGKSTLVRALLNTYADQGLRVIQVDKDDLIYLPDIFSAIKGQDYRFIILCDDLSFEAGESSYKMLKSALDGSVYAAPQNVRFYVTSNRRYLLPEYETDNLGFKMVNNELHAGEGVEEKSSLADRFGLWVPFHLFTQDQYFDLVKQISSRLAAESGISVEWNQELRDAALKWSHDKSKRCGRTALQFSRFWVGQQLLKRS
;
A
#
# COMPACT_ATOMS: atom_id res chain seq x y z
N MET A 1 -55.39 -31.81 -0.88
CA MET A 1 -54.64 -31.12 0.21
C MET A 1 -53.13 -31.44 0.12
N PHE A 2 -52.68 -32.42 -0.66
CA PHE A 2 -51.23 -32.82 -0.82
C PHE A 2 -50.53 -32.25 -2.04
N GLU A 3 -51.24 -31.72 -3.06
CA GLU A 3 -50.62 -31.10 -4.24
C GLU A 3 -49.97 -29.74 -3.96
N ASN A 4 -50.50 -29.02 -2.96
CA ASN A 4 -49.94 -27.71 -2.59
C ASN A 4 -48.58 -27.77 -1.86
N ASP A 5 -48.26 -28.93 -1.27
CA ASP A 5 -47.03 -29.08 -0.46
C ASP A 5 -45.80 -29.39 -1.33
N GLU A 6 -45.94 -30.06 -2.47
CA GLU A 6 -44.88 -30.31 -3.44
C GLU A 6 -44.53 -29.03 -4.25
N ASP A 7 -45.54 -28.24 -4.60
CA ASP A 7 -45.33 -26.98 -5.29
C ASP A 7 -44.60 -25.95 -4.39
N LEU A 8 -45.02 -25.87 -3.10
CA LEU A 8 -44.35 -25.05 -2.10
C LEU A 8 -42.89 -25.46 -1.87
N LYS A 9 -42.61 -26.76 -1.78
CA LYS A 9 -41.23 -27.29 -1.67
C LYS A 9 -40.40 -26.97 -2.91
N GLY A 10 -41.01 -27.03 -4.10
CA GLY A 10 -40.39 -26.66 -5.36
C GLY A 10 -40.03 -25.14 -5.45
N GLN A 11 -40.97 -24.32 -4.98
CA GLN A 11 -40.73 -22.85 -4.89
C GLN A 11 -39.67 -22.52 -3.85
N LEU A 12 -39.71 -23.15 -2.68
CA LEU A 12 -38.71 -22.94 -1.62
C LEU A 12 -37.29 -23.34 -2.09
N ARG A 13 -37.16 -24.47 -2.80
CA ARG A 13 -35.86 -24.89 -3.39
C ARG A 13 -35.34 -23.88 -4.42
N ARG A 14 -36.22 -23.31 -5.28
CA ARG A 14 -35.81 -22.28 -6.25
C ARG A 14 -35.37 -20.99 -5.55
N VAL A 15 -36.10 -20.57 -4.52
CA VAL A 15 -35.72 -19.39 -3.72
C VAL A 15 -34.40 -19.62 -3.00
N LEU A 16 -34.21 -20.79 -2.36
CA LEU A 16 -32.96 -21.14 -1.71
C LEU A 16 -31.79 -21.20 -2.70
N ALA A 17 -31.97 -21.80 -3.87
CA ALA A 17 -30.94 -21.83 -4.91
C ALA A 17 -30.59 -20.41 -5.44
N SER A 18 -31.60 -19.53 -5.55
CA SER A 18 -31.38 -18.15 -5.93
C SER A 18 -30.69 -17.35 -4.81
N VAL A 19 -31.02 -17.63 -3.56
CA VAL A 19 -30.33 -17.04 -2.38
C VAL A 19 -28.92 -17.57 -2.29
N GLU A 20 -28.66 -18.87 -2.52
CA GLU A 20 -27.32 -19.44 -2.58
C GLU A 20 -26.44 -18.80 -3.67
N GLN A 21 -27.02 -18.40 -4.81
CA GLN A 21 -26.30 -17.67 -5.85
C GLN A 21 -26.00 -16.20 -5.47
N LEU A 22 -26.79 -15.64 -4.56
CA LEU A 22 -26.60 -14.28 -4.03
C LEU A 22 -25.71 -14.26 -2.78
N LEU A 23 -25.62 -15.39 -2.09
CA LEU A 23 -24.66 -15.54 -1.00
C LEU A 23 -23.26 -15.62 -1.61
N PRO A 24 -22.29 -14.87 -1.07
CA PRO A 24 -20.91 -15.10 -1.42
C PRO A 24 -20.62 -16.59 -1.22
N ARG A 25 -19.96 -17.22 -2.19
CA ARG A 25 -19.37 -18.54 -1.95
C ARG A 25 -18.67 -18.41 -0.60
N ALA A 26 -18.90 -19.34 0.31
CA ALA A 26 -18.18 -19.38 1.57
C ALA A 26 -16.70 -19.38 1.19
N ILE A 27 -16.11 -18.18 1.16
CA ILE A 27 -14.69 -17.98 0.92
C ILE A 27 -14.10 -18.50 2.20
N GLY A 28 -13.41 -19.64 2.12
CA GLY A 28 -12.81 -20.31 3.27
C GLY A 28 -11.93 -19.33 4.03
N GLU A 29 -11.73 -19.57 5.31
CA GLU A 29 -10.72 -18.83 6.07
C GLU A 29 -9.38 -18.89 5.32
N VAL A 30 -8.68 -17.75 5.26
CA VAL A 30 -7.36 -17.69 4.62
C VAL A 30 -6.39 -18.57 5.38
N ASP A 31 -5.78 -19.51 4.69
CA ASP A 31 -4.67 -20.29 5.26
C ASP A 31 -3.39 -19.43 5.27
N TRP A 32 -3.14 -18.78 6.39
CA TRP A 32 -1.97 -17.95 6.58
C TRP A 32 -0.64 -18.71 6.66
N SER A 33 -0.66 -20.03 6.69
CA SER A 33 0.58 -20.83 6.61
C SER A 33 1.17 -20.83 5.20
N THR A 34 0.32 -20.70 4.19
CA THR A 34 0.70 -20.67 2.76
C THR A 34 0.52 -19.31 2.13
N THR A 35 -0.37 -18.47 2.67
CA THR A 35 -0.70 -17.13 2.16
C THR A 35 0.09 -16.08 2.92
N ILE A 36 0.86 -15.25 2.20
CA ILE A 36 1.62 -14.14 2.82
C ILE A 36 0.92 -12.78 2.65
N ALA A 37 0.02 -12.66 1.69
CA ALA A 37 -0.74 -11.43 1.43
C ALA A 37 -2.20 -11.72 1.08
N ALA A 38 -3.10 -10.82 1.45
CA ALA A 38 -4.49 -10.85 1.04
C ALA A 38 -5.02 -9.43 0.77
N ASN A 39 -6.05 -9.34 -0.06
CA ASN A 39 -6.80 -8.11 -0.25
C ASN A 39 -8.12 -8.22 0.52
N TRP A 40 -8.53 -7.14 1.16
CA TRP A 40 -9.90 -7.04 1.64
C TRP A 40 -10.83 -6.76 0.46
N ARG A 41 -11.89 -7.55 0.34
CA ARG A 41 -12.89 -7.42 -0.71
C ARG A 41 -14.28 -7.43 -0.14
N ARG A 42 -15.21 -6.80 -0.85
CA ARG A 42 -16.64 -6.83 -0.53
C ARG A 42 -17.44 -7.47 -1.64
N HIS A 43 -18.37 -8.31 -1.24
CA HIS A 43 -19.38 -8.83 -2.15
C HIS A 43 -20.75 -8.68 -1.49
N SER A 44 -21.62 -7.88 -2.09
CA SER A 44 -23.01 -7.61 -1.64
C SER A 44 -23.11 -7.17 -0.17
N PHE A 45 -23.16 -8.09 0.78
CA PHE A 45 -23.40 -7.81 2.20
C PHE A 45 -22.28 -8.26 3.14
N ALA A 46 -21.23 -8.90 2.63
CA ALA A 46 -20.15 -9.41 3.44
C ALA A 46 -18.77 -9.03 2.88
N GLY A 47 -17.82 -8.72 3.78
CA GLY A 47 -16.42 -8.59 3.44
C GLY A 47 -15.68 -9.91 3.63
N TYR A 48 -14.59 -10.08 2.91
CA TYR A 48 -13.74 -11.27 2.99
C TYR A 48 -12.30 -10.94 2.63
N LEU A 49 -11.39 -11.79 3.02
CA LEU A 49 -9.98 -11.74 2.65
C LEU A 49 -9.75 -12.61 1.42
N GLU A 50 -9.32 -12.01 0.32
CA GLU A 50 -8.95 -12.67 -0.93
C GLU A 50 -7.44 -12.89 -0.94
N PRO A 51 -6.94 -14.15 -0.90
CA PRO A 51 -5.52 -14.43 -1.00
C PRO A 51 -4.90 -13.82 -2.26
N VAL A 52 -3.64 -13.38 -2.16
CA VAL A 52 -2.82 -12.94 -3.29
C VAL A 52 -1.79 -14.03 -3.56
N ASP A 53 -1.99 -14.78 -4.64
CA ASP A 53 -1.15 -15.94 -4.97
C ASP A 53 0.21 -15.53 -5.56
N ASP A 54 0.27 -14.40 -6.28
CA ASP A 54 1.46 -13.92 -6.99
C ASP A 54 1.89 -12.55 -6.45
N VAL A 55 2.67 -12.58 -5.37
CA VAL A 55 3.26 -11.37 -4.80
C VAL A 55 4.55 -11.06 -5.56
N ASP A 56 4.68 -9.80 -6.06
CA ASP A 56 5.89 -9.31 -6.72
C ASP A 56 7.16 -9.66 -5.89
N PRO A 57 8.11 -10.43 -6.43
CA PRO A 57 9.26 -10.97 -5.67
C PRO A 57 10.36 -9.94 -5.38
N VAL A 58 10.06 -8.67 -5.45
CA VAL A 58 11.00 -7.57 -5.19
C VAL A 58 11.70 -7.73 -3.85
N GLN A 59 13.03 -7.51 -3.84
CA GLN A 59 13.87 -7.55 -2.64
C GLN A 59 14.29 -6.14 -2.21
N LEU A 60 14.70 -5.99 -0.94
CA LEU A 60 15.20 -4.71 -0.43
C LEU A 60 16.41 -4.19 -1.22
N ASP A 61 17.25 -5.09 -1.73
CA ASP A 61 18.45 -4.73 -2.51
C ASP A 61 18.11 -4.24 -3.92
N ASP A 62 16.94 -4.56 -4.43
CA ASP A 62 16.46 -4.03 -5.72
C ASP A 62 16.11 -2.53 -5.66
N LEU A 63 15.95 -1.98 -4.46
CA LEU A 63 15.50 -0.61 -4.23
C LEU A 63 16.68 0.32 -4.03
N LEU A 64 17.07 1.04 -5.08
CA LEU A 64 18.17 2.00 -5.05
C LEU A 64 17.68 3.42 -4.72
N GLY A 65 18.59 4.22 -4.14
CA GLY A 65 18.39 5.65 -3.90
C GLY A 65 17.42 5.98 -2.77
N ILE A 66 16.98 4.99 -1.99
CA ILE A 66 16.09 5.15 -0.82
C ILE A 66 16.63 4.47 0.44
N ASP A 67 17.95 4.49 0.65
CA ASP A 67 18.61 3.73 1.72
C ASP A 67 18.20 4.17 3.12
N LYS A 68 17.93 5.47 3.32
CA LYS A 68 17.42 5.99 4.60
C LYS A 68 16.02 5.44 4.90
N GLN A 69 15.15 5.43 3.88
CA GLN A 69 13.79 4.92 3.96
C GLN A 69 13.80 3.41 4.23
N LYS A 70 14.64 2.67 3.49
CA LYS A 70 14.83 1.22 3.70
C LYS A 70 15.19 0.93 5.15
N ARG A 71 16.27 1.55 5.66
CA ARG A 71 16.73 1.31 7.03
C ARG A 71 15.67 1.60 8.08
N ALA A 72 14.98 2.74 7.97
CA ALA A 72 13.95 3.13 8.93
C ALA A 72 12.77 2.14 8.95
N LEU A 73 12.31 1.71 7.77
CA LEU A 73 11.20 0.76 7.68
C LEU A 73 11.63 -0.66 8.08
N ASP A 74 12.80 -1.09 7.65
CA ASP A 74 13.37 -2.40 7.99
C ASP A 74 13.50 -2.56 9.51
N GLU A 75 14.06 -1.57 10.19
CA GLU A 75 14.19 -1.56 11.63
C GLU A 75 12.83 -1.64 12.35
N ASN A 76 11.86 -0.81 11.94
CA ASN A 76 10.51 -0.83 12.51
C ASN A 76 9.78 -2.16 12.25
N THR A 77 9.94 -2.73 11.05
CA THR A 77 9.33 -4.01 10.68
C THR A 77 9.98 -5.17 11.44
N ARG A 78 11.30 -5.16 11.58
CA ARG A 78 12.03 -6.15 12.38
C ARG A 78 11.60 -6.12 13.86
N GLN A 79 11.44 -4.93 14.44
CA GLN A 79 10.87 -4.80 15.78
C GLN A 79 9.47 -5.42 15.86
N PHE A 80 8.61 -5.16 14.86
CA PHE A 80 7.25 -5.68 14.82
C PHE A 80 7.20 -7.21 14.79
N VAL A 81 7.95 -7.85 13.87
CA VAL A 81 7.95 -9.32 13.75
C VAL A 81 8.57 -9.99 14.97
N SER A 82 9.52 -9.33 15.65
CA SER A 82 10.12 -9.77 16.90
C SER A 82 9.22 -9.57 18.13
N GLY A 83 8.04 -8.97 17.96
CA GLY A 83 7.13 -8.69 19.09
C GLY A 83 7.54 -7.52 19.97
N PHE A 84 8.48 -6.69 19.52
CA PHE A 84 8.93 -5.50 20.24
C PHE A 84 8.05 -4.28 19.95
N PRO A 85 8.10 -3.23 20.78
CA PRO A 85 7.44 -1.96 20.51
C PRO A 85 7.86 -1.41 19.15
N CYS A 86 6.88 -1.03 18.33
CA CYS A 86 7.07 -0.47 17.00
C CYS A 86 5.92 0.48 16.65
N ASN A 87 6.08 1.27 15.60
CA ASN A 87 5.16 2.32 15.23
C ASN A 87 4.28 1.94 14.02
N ASN A 88 3.11 2.57 13.92
CA ASN A 88 2.41 2.73 12.65
C ASN A 88 3.20 3.69 11.76
N VAL A 89 3.16 3.47 10.44
CA VAL A 89 4.04 4.12 9.49
C VAL A 89 3.26 4.91 8.43
N LEU A 90 3.67 6.15 8.19
CA LEU A 90 3.22 6.97 7.08
C LEU A 90 4.38 7.19 6.09
N LEU A 91 4.27 6.57 4.90
CA LEU A 91 5.17 6.81 3.78
C LEU A 91 4.53 7.89 2.89
N TRP A 92 5.12 9.07 2.84
CA TRP A 92 4.54 10.16 2.09
C TRP A 92 5.50 10.74 1.04
N GLY A 93 4.96 11.35 0.01
CA GLY A 93 5.75 12.03 -1.02
C GLY A 93 5.44 11.60 -2.44
N THR A 94 6.30 11.93 -3.37
CA THR A 94 6.06 11.85 -4.81
C THR A 94 5.67 10.44 -5.28
N ARG A 95 4.74 10.37 -6.24
CA ARG A 95 4.32 9.10 -6.88
C ARG A 95 5.47 8.46 -7.64
N GLY A 96 5.53 7.12 -7.57
CA GLY A 96 6.49 6.32 -8.34
C GLY A 96 7.90 6.26 -7.73
N THR A 97 8.09 6.70 -6.49
CA THR A 97 9.39 6.71 -5.79
C THR A 97 9.68 5.45 -4.98
N GLY A 98 8.79 4.45 -4.99
CA GLY A 98 9.03 3.15 -4.37
C GLY A 98 8.34 2.92 -3.02
N LYS A 99 7.40 3.80 -2.58
CA LYS A 99 6.68 3.65 -1.29
C LYS A 99 6.07 2.27 -1.10
N SER A 100 5.11 1.90 -1.93
CA SER A 100 4.41 0.60 -1.85
C SER A 100 5.33 -0.57 -2.21
N THR A 101 6.32 -0.35 -3.09
CA THR A 101 7.32 -1.35 -3.44
C THR A 101 8.19 -1.73 -2.24
N LEU A 102 8.54 -0.75 -1.40
CA LEU A 102 9.32 -1.01 -0.18
C LEU A 102 8.52 -1.87 0.82
N VAL A 103 7.22 -1.65 0.95
CA VAL A 103 6.38 -2.51 1.83
C VAL A 103 6.33 -3.95 1.31
N ARG A 104 6.22 -4.15 -0.01
CA ARG A 104 6.29 -5.49 -0.61
C ARG A 104 7.65 -6.17 -0.42
N ALA A 105 8.74 -5.43 -0.57
CA ALA A 105 10.07 -5.96 -0.31
C ALA A 105 10.25 -6.40 1.15
N LEU A 106 9.70 -5.64 2.10
CA LEU A 106 9.69 -6.05 3.51
C LEU A 106 8.83 -7.30 3.76
N LEU A 107 7.67 -7.41 3.09
CA LEU A 107 6.87 -8.63 3.16
C LEU A 107 7.70 -9.86 2.73
N ASN A 108 8.35 -9.77 1.56
CA ASN A 108 9.19 -10.86 1.05
C ASN A 108 10.37 -11.18 2.00
N THR A 109 10.92 -10.18 2.67
CA THR A 109 12.03 -10.36 3.63
C THR A 109 11.58 -11.03 4.93
N TYR A 110 10.37 -10.74 5.40
CA TYR A 110 9.92 -11.16 6.74
C TYR A 110 8.76 -12.17 6.74
N ALA A 111 8.30 -12.63 5.57
CA ALA A 111 7.20 -13.60 5.46
C ALA A 111 7.47 -14.90 6.24
N ASP A 112 8.70 -15.41 6.15
CA ASP A 112 9.14 -16.62 6.88
C ASP A 112 9.26 -16.40 8.40
N GLN A 113 9.31 -15.14 8.83
CA GLN A 113 9.28 -14.74 10.24
C GLN A 113 7.86 -14.40 10.72
N GLY A 114 6.85 -14.78 9.96
CA GLY A 114 5.45 -14.63 10.31
C GLY A 114 4.81 -13.29 9.93
N LEU A 115 5.47 -12.47 9.10
CA LEU A 115 4.85 -11.25 8.57
C LEU A 115 3.79 -11.59 7.51
N ARG A 116 2.64 -10.90 7.59
CA ARG A 116 1.54 -10.97 6.61
C ARG A 116 1.08 -9.56 6.27
N VAL A 117 0.61 -9.35 5.04
CA VAL A 117 0.07 -8.06 4.60
C VAL A 117 -1.37 -8.22 4.18
N ILE A 118 -2.23 -7.34 4.66
CA ILE A 118 -3.61 -7.19 4.18
C ILE A 118 -3.72 -5.81 3.54
N GLN A 119 -3.98 -5.79 2.24
CA GLN A 119 -4.25 -4.53 1.54
C GLN A 119 -5.73 -4.17 1.69
N VAL A 120 -5.97 -2.92 2.06
CA VAL A 120 -7.32 -2.37 2.29
C VAL A 120 -7.45 -1.07 1.51
N ASP A 121 -8.47 -0.98 0.68
CA ASP A 121 -8.78 0.24 -0.05
C ASP A 121 -9.36 1.30 0.89
N LYS A 122 -9.19 2.58 0.56
CA LYS A 122 -9.62 3.71 1.39
C LYS A 122 -11.09 3.60 1.84
N ASP A 123 -11.97 3.27 0.91
CA ASP A 123 -13.42 3.21 1.16
C ASP A 123 -13.80 2.03 2.07
N ASP A 124 -12.94 1.04 2.15
CA ASP A 124 -13.14 -0.16 2.96
C ASP A 124 -12.57 -0.05 4.39
N LEU A 125 -11.91 1.05 4.73
CA LEU A 125 -11.43 1.29 6.10
C LEU A 125 -12.55 1.29 7.15
N ILE A 126 -13.78 1.55 6.75
CA ILE A 126 -14.95 1.45 7.64
C ILE A 126 -15.21 0.04 8.16
N TYR A 127 -14.64 -0.98 7.49
CA TYR A 127 -14.76 -2.41 7.86
C TYR A 127 -13.54 -2.93 8.64
N LEU A 128 -12.68 -2.06 9.17
CA LEU A 128 -11.54 -2.49 10.01
C LEU A 128 -11.96 -3.44 11.15
N PRO A 129 -13.10 -3.26 11.84
CA PRO A 129 -13.54 -4.21 12.86
C PRO A 129 -13.76 -5.64 12.31
N ASP A 130 -14.29 -5.76 11.09
CA ASP A 130 -14.52 -7.06 10.45
C ASP A 130 -13.19 -7.70 10.04
N ILE A 131 -12.25 -6.89 9.52
CA ILE A 131 -10.89 -7.34 9.19
C ILE A 131 -10.17 -7.84 10.44
N PHE A 132 -10.24 -7.10 11.56
CA PHE A 132 -9.64 -7.53 12.83
C PHE A 132 -10.27 -8.83 13.35
N SER A 133 -11.58 -9.00 13.16
CA SER A 133 -12.29 -10.23 13.52
C SER A 133 -11.84 -11.41 12.69
N ALA A 134 -11.60 -11.21 11.38
CA ALA A 134 -11.16 -12.25 10.46
C ALA A 134 -9.73 -12.77 10.75
N ILE A 135 -8.87 -11.96 11.41
CA ILE A 135 -7.50 -12.35 11.76
C ILE A 135 -7.33 -12.61 13.27
N LYS A 136 -8.42 -12.61 14.01
CA LYS A 136 -8.41 -12.83 15.45
C LYS A 136 -7.90 -14.23 15.79
N GLY A 137 -6.95 -14.32 16.71
CA GLY A 137 -6.39 -15.60 17.14
C GLY A 137 -5.33 -16.18 16.20
N GLN A 138 -4.95 -15.47 15.15
CA GLN A 138 -3.84 -15.87 14.29
C GLN A 138 -2.49 -15.50 14.91
N ASP A 139 -1.53 -16.42 14.87
CA ASP A 139 -0.18 -16.24 15.45
C ASP A 139 0.77 -15.44 14.55
N TYR A 140 0.25 -14.75 13.54
CA TYR A 140 0.99 -13.94 12.57
C TYR A 140 0.99 -12.46 12.94
N ARG A 141 1.94 -11.71 12.38
CA ARG A 141 2.02 -10.25 12.45
C ARG A 141 1.46 -9.65 11.18
N PHE A 142 0.43 -8.82 11.29
CA PHE A 142 -0.29 -8.28 10.14
C PHE A 142 0.02 -6.80 9.93
N ILE A 143 0.48 -6.45 8.73
CA ILE A 143 0.50 -5.07 8.27
C ILE A 143 -0.78 -4.83 7.48
N ILE A 144 -1.59 -3.86 7.93
CA ILE A 144 -2.68 -3.31 7.11
C ILE A 144 -2.06 -2.25 6.21
N LEU A 145 -2.01 -2.54 4.92
CA LEU A 145 -1.48 -1.63 3.90
C LEU A 145 -2.62 -0.84 3.27
N CYS A 146 -2.60 0.48 3.44
CA CYS A 146 -3.48 1.40 2.71
C CYS A 146 -2.64 2.18 1.72
N ASP A 147 -2.80 1.87 0.42
CA ASP A 147 -1.98 2.49 -0.63
C ASP A 147 -2.67 3.73 -1.22
N ASP A 148 -1.87 4.76 -1.52
CA ASP A 148 -2.29 6.06 -2.09
C ASP A 148 -3.43 6.74 -1.30
N LEU A 149 -3.36 6.68 0.03
CA LEU A 149 -4.39 7.20 0.92
C LEU A 149 -4.43 8.73 0.88
N SER A 150 -5.63 9.25 0.66
CA SER A 150 -5.95 10.66 0.79
C SER A 150 -7.42 10.82 1.12
N PHE A 151 -7.74 11.70 2.06
CA PHE A 151 -9.11 11.95 2.49
C PHE A 151 -9.58 13.35 2.09
N GLU A 152 -10.88 13.51 1.97
CA GLU A 152 -11.56 14.78 2.01
C GLU A 152 -12.12 15.03 3.42
N ALA A 153 -12.44 16.27 3.75
CA ALA A 153 -12.97 16.60 5.07
C ALA A 153 -14.29 15.87 5.37
N GLY A 154 -14.38 15.21 6.53
CA GLY A 154 -15.62 14.57 7.01
C GLY A 154 -15.86 13.13 6.55
N GLU A 155 -14.95 12.51 5.81
CA GLU A 155 -15.10 11.11 5.38
C GLU A 155 -15.17 10.12 6.56
N SER A 156 -16.07 9.13 6.46
CA SER A 156 -16.22 8.09 7.49
C SER A 156 -14.97 7.22 7.64
N SER A 157 -14.31 6.94 6.54
CA SER A 157 -13.03 6.19 6.49
C SER A 157 -11.93 6.88 7.29
N TYR A 158 -11.86 8.22 7.24
CA TYR A 158 -10.96 9.02 8.07
C TYR A 158 -11.20 8.81 9.57
N LYS A 159 -12.48 8.90 9.99
CA LYS A 159 -12.86 8.73 11.40
C LYS A 159 -12.57 7.33 11.91
N MET A 160 -12.81 6.31 11.08
CA MET A 160 -12.55 4.92 11.44
C MET A 160 -11.04 4.66 11.60
N LEU A 161 -10.23 5.10 10.64
CA LEU A 161 -8.77 4.94 10.75
C LEU A 161 -8.22 5.68 11.98
N LYS A 162 -8.69 6.90 12.23
CA LYS A 162 -8.34 7.67 13.43
C LYS A 162 -8.66 6.88 14.70
N SER A 163 -9.87 6.33 14.79
CA SER A 163 -10.33 5.53 15.92
C SER A 163 -9.48 4.26 16.14
N ALA A 164 -9.10 3.58 15.04
CA ALA A 164 -8.26 2.38 15.09
C ALA A 164 -6.82 2.68 15.57
N LEU A 165 -6.30 3.89 15.26
CA LEU A 165 -4.97 4.33 15.67
C LEU A 165 -4.92 4.89 17.10
N ASP A 166 -6.03 5.46 17.60
CA ASP A 166 -6.12 6.14 18.91
C ASP A 166 -6.23 5.20 20.13
N GLY A 167 -6.37 3.89 19.92
CA GLY A 167 -6.57 2.97 21.03
C GLY A 167 -7.98 3.04 21.65
N SER A 168 -8.99 3.46 20.88
CA SER A 168 -10.41 3.43 21.27
C SER A 168 -10.92 1.99 21.43
N VAL A 169 -12.24 1.80 21.67
CA VAL A 169 -12.87 0.48 21.71
C VAL A 169 -12.61 -0.34 20.42
N TYR A 170 -12.33 0.33 19.31
CA TYR A 170 -11.97 -0.25 18.02
C TYR A 170 -10.45 -0.23 17.76
N ALA A 171 -9.63 -0.19 18.82
CA ALA A 171 -8.17 -0.20 18.67
C ALA A 171 -7.68 -1.42 17.88
N ALA A 172 -6.67 -1.19 17.06
CA ALA A 172 -6.01 -2.29 16.36
C ALA A 172 -5.43 -3.32 17.33
N PRO A 173 -5.56 -4.64 17.05
CA PRO A 173 -4.93 -5.68 17.84
C PRO A 173 -3.41 -5.49 17.92
N GLN A 174 -2.78 -6.04 18.97
CA GLN A 174 -1.33 -5.89 19.19
C GLN A 174 -0.48 -6.48 18.05
N ASN A 175 -0.98 -7.49 17.37
CA ASN A 175 -0.35 -8.11 16.21
C ASN A 175 -0.67 -7.41 14.88
N VAL A 176 -1.20 -6.17 14.90
CA VAL A 176 -1.53 -5.37 13.72
C VAL A 176 -0.76 -4.05 13.76
N ARG A 177 -0.22 -3.63 12.60
CA ARG A 177 0.31 -2.28 12.37
C ARG A 177 -0.19 -1.74 11.04
N PHE A 178 -0.39 -0.43 10.98
CA PHE A 178 -0.76 0.27 9.76
C PHE A 178 0.47 0.80 9.04
N TYR A 179 0.62 0.45 7.77
CA TYR A 179 1.56 1.06 6.85
C TYR A 179 0.75 1.75 5.76
N VAL A 180 0.81 3.06 5.75
CA VAL A 180 0.01 3.90 4.86
C VAL A 180 0.92 4.61 3.89
N THR A 181 0.58 4.57 2.60
CA THR A 181 1.27 5.41 1.62
C THR A 181 0.39 6.58 1.20
N SER A 182 0.99 7.73 0.98
CA SER A 182 0.27 8.92 0.51
C SER A 182 1.14 9.79 -0.40
N ASN A 183 0.51 10.52 -1.28
CA ASN A 183 1.17 11.58 -2.04
C ASN A 183 1.10 12.93 -1.33
N ARG A 184 0.35 13.01 -0.24
CA ARG A 184 0.15 14.18 0.61
C ARG A 184 0.80 13.95 1.97
N ARG A 185 1.43 14.97 2.53
CA ARG A 185 2.11 14.88 3.83
C ARG A 185 1.14 14.62 4.99
N TYR A 186 -0.01 15.27 4.98
CA TYR A 186 -0.98 15.21 6.07
C TYR A 186 -2.23 14.37 5.77
N LEU A 187 -2.24 13.59 4.67
CA LEU A 187 -3.36 12.77 4.22
C LEU A 187 -4.62 13.54 3.78
N LEU A 188 -4.70 14.82 4.04
CA LEU A 188 -5.79 15.75 3.66
C LEU A 188 -5.28 16.78 2.64
N PRO A 189 -6.18 17.39 1.85
CA PRO A 189 -5.81 18.46 0.93
C PRO A 189 -5.21 19.66 1.68
N GLU A 190 -4.09 20.17 1.17
CA GLU A 190 -3.54 21.47 1.58
C GLU A 190 -4.19 22.54 0.69
N TYR A 191 -5.00 23.40 1.25
CA TYR A 191 -5.56 24.54 0.54
C TYR A 191 -4.67 25.77 0.76
N GLU A 192 -4.52 26.62 -0.25
CA GLU A 192 -3.74 27.88 -0.11
C GLU A 192 -4.29 28.77 1.02
N THR A 193 -5.59 28.67 1.30
CA THR A 193 -6.25 29.36 2.41
C THR A 193 -5.79 28.88 3.79
N ASP A 194 -5.22 27.69 3.91
CA ASP A 194 -4.71 27.16 5.19
C ASP A 194 -3.49 27.97 5.68
N ASN A 195 -2.69 28.49 4.74
CA ASN A 195 -1.56 29.38 5.04
C ASN A 195 -1.99 30.77 5.54
N LEU A 196 -3.25 31.17 5.30
CA LEU A 196 -3.84 32.43 5.79
C LEU A 196 -4.50 32.26 7.17
N GLY A 197 -4.65 31.04 7.63
CA GLY A 197 -5.35 30.68 8.89
C GLY A 197 -4.51 30.81 10.16
N PHE A 198 -3.25 31.20 10.08
CA PHE A 198 -2.45 31.47 11.28
C PHE A 198 -2.93 32.75 11.94
N LYS A 199 -3.59 32.63 13.10
CA LYS A 199 -3.97 33.76 13.94
C LYS A 199 -2.97 33.89 15.08
N MET A 200 -2.44 35.07 15.26
CA MET A 200 -1.71 35.42 16.49
C MET A 200 -2.73 35.64 17.62
N VAL A 201 -2.74 34.74 18.58
CA VAL A 201 -3.50 34.90 19.82
C VAL A 201 -2.49 34.88 20.97
N ASN A 202 -2.45 35.97 21.76
CA ASN A 202 -1.54 36.12 22.90
C ASN A 202 -0.04 35.91 22.59
N ASN A 203 0.43 36.38 21.41
CA ASN A 203 1.81 36.21 20.93
C ASN A 203 2.24 34.79 20.58
N GLU A 204 1.32 33.86 20.48
CA GLU A 204 1.54 32.50 19.99
C GLU A 204 0.83 32.30 18.64
N LEU A 205 1.51 31.59 17.72
CA LEU A 205 0.98 31.26 16.40
C LEU A 205 0.06 30.06 16.56
N HIS A 206 -1.24 30.29 16.56
CA HIS A 206 -2.23 29.20 16.52
C HIS A 206 -2.56 28.85 15.08
N ALA A 207 -2.38 27.57 14.73
CA ALA A 207 -2.89 27.03 13.49
C ALA A 207 -4.43 27.09 13.51
N GLY A 208 -5.05 27.46 12.41
CA GLY A 208 -6.51 27.46 12.32
C GLY A 208 -7.07 26.03 12.52
N GLU A 209 -8.31 25.91 13.01
CA GLU A 209 -8.97 24.62 13.29
C GLU A 209 -8.84 23.58 12.15
N GLY A 210 -8.82 24.04 10.88
CA GLY A 210 -8.64 23.19 9.73
C GLY A 210 -7.23 22.59 9.61
N VAL A 211 -6.18 23.26 10.12
CA VAL A 211 -4.80 22.76 10.14
C VAL A 211 -4.61 21.76 11.28
N GLU A 212 -5.21 22.01 12.43
CA GLU A 212 -5.19 21.10 13.58
C GLU A 212 -5.91 19.78 13.26
N GLU A 213 -7.05 19.83 12.58
CA GLU A 213 -7.75 18.62 12.15
C GLU A 213 -6.94 17.82 11.11
N LYS A 214 -6.21 18.52 10.21
CA LYS A 214 -5.37 17.89 9.18
C LYS A 214 -4.14 17.19 9.75
N SER A 215 -3.48 17.76 10.74
CA SER A 215 -2.34 17.13 11.41
C SER A 215 -2.77 15.95 12.28
N SER A 216 -3.97 16.02 12.85
CA SER A 216 -4.50 15.12 13.86
C SER A 216 -4.46 13.62 13.51
N LEU A 217 -4.71 13.19 12.26
CA LEU A 217 -4.57 11.79 11.85
C LEU A 217 -3.12 11.43 11.58
N ALA A 218 -2.38 12.31 10.90
CA ALA A 218 -1.00 12.06 10.54
C ALA A 218 -0.12 11.90 11.80
N ASP A 219 -0.37 12.70 12.84
CA ASP A 219 0.38 12.68 14.11
C ASP A 219 0.25 11.33 14.87
N ARG A 220 -0.73 10.49 14.50
CA ARG A 220 -0.89 9.14 15.08
C ARG A 220 0.04 8.10 14.48
N PHE A 221 0.74 8.46 13.41
CA PHE A 221 1.79 7.64 12.87
C PHE A 221 3.11 8.02 13.54
N GLY A 222 3.66 7.13 14.35
CA GLY A 222 4.90 7.39 15.07
C GLY A 222 6.15 7.39 14.18
N LEU A 223 6.06 6.84 12.95
CA LEU A 223 7.15 6.85 11.99
C LEU A 223 6.70 7.47 10.66
N TRP A 224 7.33 8.60 10.30
CA TRP A 224 7.10 9.30 9.03
C TRP A 224 8.29 9.13 8.12
N VAL A 225 8.05 8.62 6.92
CA VAL A 225 9.10 8.31 5.95
C VAL A 225 8.87 9.11 4.66
N PRO A 226 9.66 10.18 4.42
CA PRO A 226 9.50 11.01 3.22
C PRO A 226 10.14 10.37 1.99
N PHE A 227 9.47 10.50 0.83
CA PHE A 227 9.97 10.07 -0.47
C PHE A 227 10.01 11.25 -1.44
N HIS A 228 11.19 11.56 -1.92
CA HIS A 228 11.43 12.65 -2.86
C HIS A 228 11.76 12.11 -4.25
N LEU A 229 11.69 12.98 -5.25
CA LEU A 229 12.23 12.66 -6.58
C LEU A 229 13.73 12.36 -6.48
N PHE A 230 14.20 11.47 -7.32
CA PHE A 230 15.61 11.12 -7.39
C PHE A 230 16.45 12.25 -7.98
N THR A 231 17.67 12.37 -7.51
CA THR A 231 18.70 13.16 -8.20
C THR A 231 18.97 12.53 -9.57
N GLN A 232 19.68 13.25 -10.44
CA GLN A 232 20.03 12.72 -11.76
C GLN A 232 20.89 11.46 -11.65
N ASP A 233 21.85 11.44 -10.73
CA ASP A 233 22.72 10.30 -10.52
C ASP A 233 21.97 9.07 -10.00
N GLN A 234 21.12 9.26 -8.99
CA GLN A 234 20.24 8.19 -8.48
C GLN A 234 19.31 7.63 -9.58
N TYR A 235 18.80 8.50 -10.45
CA TYR A 235 17.97 8.07 -11.56
C TYR A 235 18.78 7.25 -12.58
N PHE A 236 20.00 7.65 -12.90
CA PHE A 236 20.87 6.91 -13.78
C PHE A 236 21.29 5.54 -13.21
N ASP A 237 21.62 5.48 -11.93
CA ASP A 237 21.95 4.21 -11.27
C ASP A 237 20.78 3.24 -11.34
N LEU A 238 19.57 3.74 -11.10
CA LEU A 238 18.34 2.94 -11.19
C LEU A 238 18.07 2.47 -12.62
N VAL A 239 18.21 3.36 -13.62
CA VAL A 239 18.04 2.98 -15.04
C VAL A 239 19.08 1.92 -15.43
N LYS A 240 20.34 2.08 -15.04
CA LYS A 240 21.42 1.14 -15.30
C LYS A 240 21.08 -0.24 -14.73
N GLN A 241 20.69 -0.30 -13.45
CA GLN A 241 20.34 -1.57 -12.79
C GLN A 241 19.15 -2.25 -13.48
N ILE A 242 18.05 -1.53 -13.69
CA ILE A 242 16.83 -2.09 -14.29
C ILE A 242 17.09 -2.53 -15.72
N SER A 243 17.78 -1.71 -16.54
CA SER A 243 18.07 -2.06 -17.94
C SER A 243 18.98 -3.30 -18.03
N SER A 244 19.99 -3.39 -17.15
CA SER A 244 20.88 -4.57 -17.12
C SER A 244 20.13 -5.84 -16.72
N ARG A 245 19.22 -5.77 -15.73
CA ARG A 245 18.39 -6.90 -15.30
C ARG A 245 17.46 -7.36 -16.42
N LEU A 246 16.67 -6.44 -16.99
CA LEU A 246 15.75 -6.77 -18.08
C LEU A 246 16.46 -7.33 -19.32
N ALA A 247 17.64 -6.82 -19.63
CA ALA A 247 18.46 -7.32 -20.72
C ALA A 247 18.92 -8.74 -20.45
N ALA A 248 19.42 -9.03 -19.24
CA ALA A 248 19.88 -10.37 -18.85
C ALA A 248 18.70 -11.38 -18.86
N GLU A 249 17.54 -11.04 -18.36
CA GLU A 249 16.31 -11.84 -18.41
C GLU A 249 15.90 -12.16 -19.86
N SER A 250 16.21 -11.27 -20.80
CA SER A 250 15.92 -11.41 -22.23
C SER A 250 17.08 -12.03 -23.03
N GLY A 251 18.14 -12.49 -22.40
CA GLY A 251 19.29 -13.12 -23.05
C GLY A 251 20.18 -12.15 -23.84
N ILE A 252 20.11 -10.84 -23.56
CA ILE A 252 20.96 -9.83 -24.18
C ILE A 252 21.77 -9.05 -23.12
N SER A 253 22.78 -8.32 -23.59
CA SER A 253 23.49 -7.35 -22.77
C SER A 253 23.23 -5.94 -23.28
N VAL A 254 23.10 -5.00 -22.36
CA VAL A 254 22.97 -3.57 -22.64
C VAL A 254 24.13 -2.84 -21.98
N GLU A 255 24.92 -2.15 -22.79
CA GLU A 255 26.04 -1.36 -22.29
C GLU A 255 25.55 0.01 -21.81
N TRP A 256 26.07 0.45 -20.65
CA TRP A 256 25.80 1.77 -20.10
C TRP A 256 26.71 2.80 -20.79
N ASN A 257 26.27 3.29 -21.96
CA ASN A 257 27.01 4.25 -22.77
C ASN A 257 26.34 5.65 -22.77
N GLN A 258 26.95 6.61 -23.49
CA GLN A 258 26.44 7.98 -23.54
C GLN A 258 25.07 8.06 -24.23
N GLU A 259 24.83 7.27 -25.27
CA GLU A 259 23.55 7.23 -26.00
C GLU A 259 22.39 6.85 -25.07
N LEU A 260 22.57 5.80 -24.26
CA LEU A 260 21.57 5.34 -23.28
C LEU A 260 21.33 6.41 -22.21
N ARG A 261 22.42 7.06 -21.71
CA ARG A 261 22.31 8.14 -20.71
C ARG A 261 21.51 9.33 -21.22
N ASP A 262 21.81 9.79 -22.44
CA ASP A 262 21.13 10.94 -23.06
C ASP A 262 19.65 10.62 -23.34
N ALA A 263 19.37 9.40 -23.82
CA ALA A 263 18.00 8.91 -24.01
C ALA A 263 17.22 8.83 -22.70
N ALA A 264 17.84 8.31 -21.64
CA ALA A 264 17.22 8.25 -20.29
C ALA A 264 16.92 9.65 -19.73
N LEU A 265 17.85 10.58 -19.89
CA LEU A 265 17.68 11.96 -19.45
C LEU A 265 16.53 12.63 -20.19
N LYS A 266 16.51 12.53 -21.52
CA LYS A 266 15.44 13.04 -22.37
C LYS A 266 14.08 12.49 -21.94
N TRP A 267 13.97 11.18 -21.76
CA TRP A 267 12.74 10.51 -21.29
C TRP A 267 12.26 11.08 -19.96
N SER A 268 13.17 11.30 -19.00
CA SER A 268 12.82 11.87 -17.70
C SER A 268 12.34 13.31 -17.79
N HIS A 269 12.89 14.11 -18.71
CA HIS A 269 12.46 15.47 -19.00
C HIS A 269 11.07 15.49 -19.65
N ASP A 270 10.81 14.66 -20.65
CA ASP A 270 9.51 14.56 -21.32
C ASP A 270 8.40 14.15 -20.32
N LYS A 271 8.73 13.36 -19.31
CA LYS A 271 7.81 12.97 -18.22
C LYS A 271 7.82 13.95 -17.03
N SER A 272 8.69 14.97 -17.05
CA SER A 272 8.90 15.95 -15.96
C SER A 272 9.14 15.30 -14.59
N LYS A 273 9.68 14.06 -14.53
CA LYS A 273 9.86 13.30 -13.30
C LYS A 273 11.04 12.33 -13.37
N ARG A 274 11.88 12.36 -12.35
CA ARG A 274 12.94 11.36 -12.08
C ARG A 274 12.49 10.48 -10.92
N CYS A 275 11.86 9.35 -11.23
CA CYS A 275 11.37 8.42 -10.22
C CYS A 275 11.51 6.96 -10.69
N GLY A 276 11.32 5.99 -9.82
CA GLY A 276 11.44 4.56 -10.14
C GLY A 276 10.53 4.10 -11.26
N ARG A 277 9.27 4.60 -11.29
CA ARG A 277 8.33 4.29 -12.38
C ARG A 277 8.82 4.77 -13.73
N THR A 278 9.37 5.98 -13.79
CA THR A 278 9.92 6.55 -15.03
C THR A 278 11.15 5.78 -15.49
N ALA A 279 12.02 5.38 -14.56
CA ALA A 279 13.19 4.56 -14.86
C ALA A 279 12.78 3.18 -15.40
N LEU A 280 11.82 2.50 -14.79
CA LEU A 280 11.32 1.19 -15.24
C LEU A 280 10.68 1.28 -16.64
N GLN A 281 9.84 2.31 -16.87
CA GLN A 281 9.20 2.51 -18.18
C GLN A 281 10.23 2.77 -19.28
N PHE A 282 11.22 3.59 -19.01
CA PHE A 282 12.31 3.84 -19.93
C PHE A 282 13.11 2.56 -20.22
N SER A 283 13.51 1.83 -19.17
CA SER A 283 14.32 0.61 -19.30
C SER A 283 13.60 -0.46 -20.14
N ARG A 284 12.29 -0.66 -19.91
CA ARG A 284 11.46 -1.56 -20.73
C ARG A 284 11.42 -1.13 -22.19
N PHE A 285 11.21 0.15 -22.44
CA PHE A 285 11.20 0.71 -23.80
C PHE A 285 12.57 0.50 -24.48
N TRP A 286 13.66 0.86 -23.82
CA TRP A 286 15.01 0.75 -24.36
C TRP A 286 15.40 -0.69 -24.67
N VAL A 287 15.24 -1.59 -23.72
CA VAL A 287 15.58 -3.02 -23.91
C VAL A 287 14.71 -3.63 -25.01
N GLY A 288 13.41 -3.31 -25.04
CA GLY A 288 12.52 -3.75 -26.13
C GLY A 288 12.98 -3.30 -27.51
N GLN A 289 13.46 -2.06 -27.64
CA GLN A 289 14.03 -1.58 -28.90
C GLN A 289 15.32 -2.32 -29.29
N GLN A 290 16.18 -2.65 -28.32
CA GLN A 290 17.40 -3.44 -28.62
C GLN A 290 17.07 -4.86 -29.09
N LEU A 291 16.04 -5.48 -28.55
CA LEU A 291 15.55 -6.79 -28.98
C LEU A 291 15.00 -6.74 -30.41
N LEU A 292 14.19 -5.74 -30.75
CA LEU A 292 13.65 -5.55 -32.10
C LEU A 292 14.74 -5.31 -33.17
N LYS A 293 15.88 -4.68 -32.80
CA LYS A 293 17.01 -4.50 -33.72
C LYS A 293 17.79 -5.79 -34.00
N ARG A 294 17.61 -6.84 -33.19
CA ARG A 294 18.30 -8.14 -33.28
C ARG A 294 17.42 -9.23 -33.90
N SER A 295 16.10 -9.01 -33.94
CA SER A 295 15.13 -9.87 -34.63
C SER A 295 15.06 -9.55 -36.13
#